data_19d8b562ddc427a90db92cc5854bff02
#
_entry.id   19d8b562ddc427a90db92cc5854bff02
#
_cell.length_a   1.000
_cell.length_b   1.000
_cell.length_c   1.000
_cell.angle_alpha   90.00
_cell.angle_beta   90.00
_cell.angle_gamma   90.00
#
_symmetry.space_group_name_H-M   'P 1'
#
loop_
_entity.id
_entity.type
_entity.pdbx_description
1 polymer ?
#
loop_
_entity_poly.entity_id
_entity_poly.type
_entity_poly.pdbx_seq_one_letter_code
_entity_poly.pdbx_strand_id
1 'polypeptide(L)'
;TWTVVEAKLAETWSPEQISGHFKANGQAGVSHEAIYQRIYADKRRGGTLHRTLRCQKTRKKRYGARERRGTIPNQVSIEQRPAIVDARTRFGDWEGDTVIGAAHQQALVTLNERTSRYCLIAHVPAKTAQAVSDAVISLLTPFADCVHTLTTDNGKEFAQHERIARTLGADFFFAHPYASWERGANENMNGLIRQFFPKKCRFDSITQKDIAHAMDRLNHRPRKCLGFKTPHEVFMTQLHLRHNSVALQT
;
A
#
# COMPACT_ATOMS: atom_id res chain seq x y z
N THR A 1 15.21 24.00 -11.86
CA THR A 1 14.99 23.23 -10.62
C THR A 1 13.54 23.32 -10.13
N TRP A 2 12.97 24.55 -10.03
CA TRP A 2 11.59 24.73 -9.53
C TRP A 2 10.52 24.10 -10.43
N THR A 3 10.66 24.18 -11.75
CA THR A 3 9.78 23.52 -12.72
C THR A 3 9.68 22.01 -12.46
N VAL A 4 10.84 21.36 -12.17
CA VAL A 4 10.89 19.94 -11.86
C VAL A 4 10.23 19.66 -10.50
N VAL A 5 10.46 20.50 -9.49
CA VAL A 5 9.82 20.39 -8.18
C VAL A 5 8.29 20.47 -8.30
N GLU A 6 7.77 21.44 -9.06
CA GLU A 6 6.33 21.62 -9.26
C GLU A 6 5.71 20.43 -10.04
N ALA A 7 6.42 19.92 -11.06
CA ALA A 7 6.01 18.70 -11.75
C ALA A 7 5.92 17.51 -10.80
N LYS A 8 6.90 17.32 -9.90
CA LYS A 8 6.88 16.24 -8.91
C LYS A 8 5.80 16.44 -7.83
N LEU A 9 5.52 17.68 -7.45
CA LEU A 9 4.37 17.99 -6.58
C LEU A 9 3.04 17.64 -7.27
N ALA A 10 2.88 17.92 -8.56
CA ALA A 10 1.72 17.52 -9.35
C ALA A 10 1.60 15.98 -9.46
N GLU A 11 2.72 15.27 -9.43
CA GLU A 11 2.78 13.81 -9.29
C GLU A 11 2.48 13.34 -7.85
N THR A 12 2.06 14.22 -6.96
CA THR A 12 1.74 13.94 -5.55
C THR A 12 2.94 13.51 -4.68
N TRP A 13 4.17 13.81 -5.08
CA TRP A 13 5.34 13.62 -4.23
C TRP A 13 5.33 14.65 -3.09
N SER A 14 5.73 14.23 -1.89
CA SER A 14 5.92 15.19 -0.80
C SER A 14 7.22 15.99 -0.95
N PRO A 15 7.32 17.19 -0.36
CA PRO A 15 8.58 17.95 -0.33
C PRO A 15 9.78 17.14 0.14
N GLU A 16 9.60 16.28 1.16
CA GLU A 16 10.66 15.41 1.68
C GLU A 16 11.09 14.35 0.65
N GLN A 17 10.13 13.76 -0.07
CA GLN A 17 10.41 12.78 -1.12
C GLN A 17 11.18 13.41 -2.28
N ILE A 18 10.80 14.61 -2.69
CA ILE A 18 11.48 15.36 -3.77
C ILE A 18 12.92 15.68 -3.38
N SER A 19 13.10 16.31 -2.22
CA SER A 19 14.42 16.70 -1.71
C SER A 19 15.34 15.49 -1.50
N GLY A 20 14.81 14.42 -0.90
CA GLY A 20 15.57 13.19 -0.65
C GLY A 20 15.95 12.45 -1.93
N HIS A 21 15.06 12.40 -2.91
CA HIS A 21 15.34 11.80 -4.22
C HIS A 21 16.45 12.54 -4.98
N PHE A 22 16.42 13.89 -5.02
CA PHE A 22 17.48 14.67 -5.62
C PHE A 22 18.82 14.39 -4.95
N LYS A 23 18.85 14.37 -3.61
CA LYS A 23 20.06 14.06 -2.83
C LYS A 23 20.59 12.66 -3.12
N ALA A 24 19.71 11.65 -3.14
CA ALA A 24 20.08 10.27 -3.41
C ALA A 24 20.69 10.04 -4.80
N ASN A 25 20.28 10.87 -5.79
CA ASN A 25 20.77 10.80 -7.17
C ASN A 25 21.89 11.81 -7.47
N GLY A 26 22.49 12.45 -6.46
CA GLY A 26 23.56 13.43 -6.66
C GLY A 26 23.16 14.68 -7.43
N GLN A 27 21.85 14.95 -7.53
CA GLN A 27 21.33 16.11 -8.27
C GLN A 27 21.30 17.34 -7.38
N ALA A 28 21.61 18.51 -7.96
CA ALA A 28 21.43 19.80 -7.28
C ALA A 28 19.95 20.00 -6.96
N GLY A 29 19.61 19.93 -5.69
CA GLY A 29 18.25 19.92 -5.21
C GLY A 29 17.89 21.12 -4.34
N VAL A 30 16.61 21.22 -4.01
CA VAL A 30 16.05 22.21 -3.10
C VAL A 30 15.70 21.50 -1.79
N SER A 31 15.96 22.11 -0.63
CA SER A 31 15.60 21.53 0.66
C SER A 31 14.07 21.40 0.78
N HIS A 32 13.61 20.41 1.52
CA HIS A 32 12.17 20.22 1.74
C HIS A 32 11.51 21.44 2.41
N GLU A 33 12.25 22.14 3.25
CA GLU A 33 11.80 23.38 3.90
C GLU A 33 11.56 24.50 2.88
N ALA A 34 12.50 24.70 1.94
CA ALA A 34 12.32 25.69 0.87
C ALA A 34 11.13 25.36 -0.02
N ILE A 35 10.87 24.06 -0.27
CA ILE A 35 9.68 23.62 -1.00
C ILE A 35 8.40 23.96 -0.21
N TYR A 36 8.36 23.69 1.10
CA TYR A 36 7.23 24.08 1.94
C TYR A 36 7.02 25.60 1.96
N GLN A 37 8.06 26.40 2.10
CA GLN A 37 7.98 27.85 2.08
C GLN A 37 7.37 28.36 0.77
N ARG A 38 7.79 27.79 -0.38
CA ARG A 38 7.20 28.13 -1.68
C ARG A 38 5.71 27.77 -1.77
N ILE A 39 5.33 26.58 -1.31
CA ILE A 39 3.93 26.13 -1.27
C ILE A 39 3.07 27.08 -0.41
N TYR A 40 3.56 27.48 0.76
CA TYR A 40 2.83 28.41 1.62
C TYR A 40 2.81 29.84 1.09
N ALA A 41 3.86 30.27 0.40
CA ALA A 41 3.86 31.56 -0.29
C ALA A 41 2.84 31.58 -1.45
N ASP A 42 2.77 30.51 -2.24
CA ASP A 42 1.76 30.31 -3.28
C ASP A 42 0.34 30.36 -2.70
N LYS A 43 0.10 29.64 -1.62
CA LYS A 43 -1.20 29.63 -0.93
C LYS A 43 -1.62 31.03 -0.46
N ARG A 44 -0.69 31.83 0.08
CA ARG A 44 -0.97 33.22 0.50
C ARG A 44 -1.34 34.13 -0.66
N ARG A 45 -0.89 33.81 -1.88
CA ARG A 45 -1.23 34.53 -3.12
C ARG A 45 -2.47 33.95 -3.83
N GLY A 46 -3.21 33.04 -3.17
CA GLY A 46 -4.40 32.39 -3.76
C GLY A 46 -4.09 31.19 -4.65
N GLY A 47 -2.84 30.74 -4.73
CA GLY A 47 -2.43 29.59 -5.52
C GLY A 47 -2.88 28.25 -4.94
N THR A 48 -2.66 27.19 -5.71
CA THR A 48 -3.22 25.85 -5.45
C THR A 48 -2.19 24.79 -5.10
N LEU A 49 -0.89 25.07 -5.06
CA LEU A 49 0.16 24.09 -4.78
C LEU A 49 -0.05 23.33 -3.46
N HIS A 50 -0.65 23.98 -2.46
CA HIS A 50 -0.95 23.33 -1.17
C HIS A 50 -1.92 22.14 -1.27
N ARG A 51 -2.72 22.06 -2.35
CA ARG A 51 -3.66 20.95 -2.58
C ARG A 51 -2.95 19.65 -2.95
N THR A 52 -1.70 19.72 -3.39
CA THR A 52 -0.87 18.54 -3.70
C THR A 52 -0.34 17.86 -2.44
N LEU A 53 -0.36 18.55 -1.29
CA LEU A 53 0.10 18.00 -0.02
C LEU A 53 -0.84 16.93 0.51
N ARG A 54 -0.26 15.83 1.02
CA ARG A 54 -0.99 14.69 1.57
C ARG A 54 -1.89 15.03 2.76
N CYS A 55 -1.38 15.85 3.70
CA CYS A 55 -2.06 16.16 4.95
C CYS A 55 -2.58 17.59 4.93
N GLN A 56 -3.88 17.75 4.71
CA GLN A 56 -4.54 19.06 4.69
C GLN A 56 -5.28 19.37 6.01
N LYS A 57 -5.47 18.39 6.91
CA LYS A 57 -6.22 18.53 8.18
C LYS A 57 -5.58 17.71 9.29
N THR A 58 -5.67 18.22 10.52
CA THR A 58 -5.23 17.52 11.75
C THR A 58 -6.09 16.28 12.02
N ARG A 59 -5.45 15.15 12.31
CA ARG A 59 -6.12 13.85 12.54
C ARG A 59 -6.67 13.80 13.97
N LYS A 60 -7.98 13.58 14.15
CA LYS A 60 -8.59 13.29 15.46
C LYS A 60 -8.56 11.78 15.70
N LYS A 61 -7.96 11.33 16.81
CA LYS A 61 -8.01 9.93 17.26
C LYS A 61 -9.42 9.59 17.72
N ARG A 62 -9.98 8.45 17.27
CA ARG A 62 -11.22 7.85 17.80
C ARG A 62 -10.83 6.59 18.56
N TYR A 63 -11.24 6.50 19.81
CA TYR A 63 -11.08 5.31 20.66
C TYR A 63 -12.45 4.60 20.79
N GLY A 64 -12.41 3.25 20.75
CA GLY A 64 -13.39 2.35 21.33
C GLY A 64 -14.62 2.01 20.45
N ALA A 65 -14.66 0.76 19.99
CA ALA A 65 -15.89 0.05 19.69
C ALA A 65 -15.73 -1.42 20.12
N ARG A 66 -16.72 -2.00 20.81
CA ARG A 66 -16.75 -3.43 21.19
C ARG A 66 -16.92 -4.29 19.94
N GLU A 67 -16.16 -5.38 19.90
CA GLU A 67 -16.23 -6.34 18.81
C GLU A 67 -17.56 -7.11 18.83
N ARG A 68 -18.28 -7.08 17.71
CA ARG A 68 -19.48 -7.88 17.43
C ARG A 68 -19.27 -8.81 16.22
N ARG A 69 -18.02 -9.04 15.83
CA ARG A 69 -17.67 -9.85 14.65
C ARG A 69 -17.52 -11.31 15.10
N GLY A 70 -18.22 -12.23 14.43
CA GLY A 70 -17.99 -13.67 14.65
C GLY A 70 -16.58 -14.07 14.21
N THR A 71 -16.06 -15.15 14.77
CA THR A 71 -14.76 -15.72 14.45
C THR A 71 -14.72 -16.33 13.04
N ILE A 72 -13.61 -16.17 12.34
CA ILE A 72 -13.29 -16.92 11.11
C ILE A 72 -12.76 -18.30 11.56
N PRO A 73 -13.27 -19.43 11.05
CA PRO A 73 -12.73 -20.74 11.38
C PRO A 73 -11.25 -20.89 10.96
N ASN A 74 -10.50 -21.73 11.67
CA ASN A 74 -9.12 -22.12 11.33
C ASN A 74 -8.14 -20.95 11.15
N GLN A 75 -8.35 -19.84 11.85
CA GLN A 75 -7.43 -18.71 11.83
C GLN A 75 -6.09 -19.07 12.43
N VAL A 76 -5.00 -18.73 11.73
CA VAL A 76 -3.64 -18.79 12.29
C VAL A 76 -3.26 -17.39 12.80
N SER A 77 -2.96 -17.29 14.09
CA SER A 77 -2.58 -16.02 14.72
C SER A 77 -1.26 -15.50 14.17
N ILE A 78 -1.13 -14.16 14.10
CA ILE A 78 0.12 -13.47 13.77
C ILE A 78 1.27 -13.88 14.70
N GLU A 79 1.00 -14.37 15.91
CA GLU A 79 2.01 -14.87 16.84
C GLU A 79 2.78 -16.09 16.31
N GLN A 80 2.16 -16.87 15.41
CA GLN A 80 2.78 -18.01 14.75
C GLN A 80 3.54 -17.62 13.49
N ARG A 81 3.51 -16.33 13.13
CA ARG A 81 4.19 -15.83 11.94
C ARG A 81 5.71 -15.86 12.14
N PRO A 82 6.50 -16.37 11.16
CA PRO A 82 7.95 -16.41 11.27
C PRO A 82 8.56 -15.01 11.52
N ALA A 83 9.54 -14.93 12.42
CA ALA A 83 10.18 -13.67 12.82
C ALA A 83 10.84 -12.91 11.64
N ILE A 84 11.25 -13.61 10.60
CA ILE A 84 11.81 -13.00 9.37
C ILE A 84 10.82 -12.04 8.70
N VAL A 85 9.51 -12.30 8.84
CA VAL A 85 8.45 -11.43 8.29
C VAL A 85 8.43 -10.10 9.04
N ASP A 86 8.65 -10.11 10.36
CA ASP A 86 8.71 -8.90 11.19
C ASP A 86 9.99 -8.10 10.94
N ALA A 87 11.09 -8.77 10.71
CA ALA A 87 12.36 -8.17 10.31
C ALA A 87 12.29 -7.47 8.93
N ARG A 88 11.31 -7.83 8.08
CA ARG A 88 11.13 -7.30 6.71
C ARG A 88 12.38 -7.47 5.85
N THR A 89 13.07 -8.58 6.01
CA THR A 89 14.29 -8.91 5.28
C THR A 89 14.04 -9.88 4.12
N ARG A 90 12.88 -10.57 4.15
CA ARG A 90 12.49 -11.51 3.11
C ARG A 90 11.50 -10.86 2.15
N PHE A 91 11.79 -10.90 0.86
CA PHE A 91 10.89 -10.51 -0.21
C PHE A 91 9.77 -11.55 -0.37
N GLY A 92 8.54 -11.09 -0.65
CA GLY A 92 7.39 -11.96 -0.87
C GLY A 92 6.50 -12.15 0.35
N ASP A 93 6.67 -11.36 1.39
CA ASP A 93 5.77 -11.30 2.53
C ASP A 93 4.78 -10.13 2.36
N TRP A 94 3.48 -10.43 2.32
CA TRP A 94 2.44 -9.47 1.96
C TRP A 94 1.52 -9.11 3.13
N GLU A 95 1.03 -7.89 3.14
CA GLU A 95 -0.07 -7.43 4.00
C GLU A 95 -1.29 -7.13 3.14
N GLY A 96 -2.44 -7.73 3.49
CA GLY A 96 -3.73 -7.49 2.82
C GLY A 96 -4.68 -6.65 3.65
N ASP A 97 -5.49 -5.81 2.98
CA ASP A 97 -6.55 -5.02 3.60
C ASP A 97 -7.65 -4.70 2.57
N THR A 98 -8.75 -4.13 3.03
CA THR A 98 -9.80 -3.63 2.17
C THR A 98 -10.08 -2.15 2.43
N VAL A 99 -10.16 -1.37 1.36
CA VAL A 99 -10.55 0.04 1.40
C VAL A 99 -12.00 0.17 0.93
N ILE A 100 -12.91 0.51 1.84
CA ILE A 100 -14.35 0.51 1.59
C ILE A 100 -14.79 1.83 0.96
N GLY A 101 -15.64 1.76 -0.08
CA GLY A 101 -16.28 2.89 -0.72
C GLY A 101 -17.43 3.49 0.07
N ALA A 102 -18.11 4.49 -0.48
CA ALA A 102 -19.38 4.98 0.05
C ALA A 102 -20.41 3.85 0.05
N ALA A 103 -21.39 3.95 0.98
CA ALA A 103 -22.45 2.96 1.15
C ALA A 103 -22.01 1.52 1.54
N HIS A 104 -20.73 1.27 1.79
CA HIS A 104 -20.18 -0.02 2.25
C HIS A 104 -20.45 -1.23 1.34
N GLN A 105 -20.84 -1.03 0.09
CA GLN A 105 -21.17 -2.11 -0.85
C GLN A 105 -19.96 -2.62 -1.58
N GLN A 106 -19.10 -1.73 -2.06
CA GLN A 106 -17.93 -2.04 -2.88
C GLN A 106 -16.64 -1.77 -2.11
N ALA A 107 -15.57 -2.46 -2.49
CA ALA A 107 -14.27 -2.29 -1.87
C ALA A 107 -13.13 -2.35 -2.89
N LEU A 108 -11.98 -1.79 -2.51
CA LEU A 108 -10.70 -2.07 -3.12
C LEU A 108 -9.97 -3.06 -2.22
N VAL A 109 -9.59 -4.21 -2.76
CA VAL A 109 -8.62 -5.11 -2.14
C VAL A 109 -7.25 -4.50 -2.36
N THR A 110 -6.47 -4.38 -1.31
CA THR A 110 -5.14 -3.78 -1.34
C THR A 110 -4.14 -4.76 -0.76
N LEU A 111 -3.06 -5.01 -1.49
CA LEU A 111 -1.96 -5.85 -1.08
C LEU A 111 -0.68 -5.01 -1.07
N ASN A 112 0.11 -5.14 -0.02
CA ASN A 112 1.34 -4.38 0.14
C ASN A 112 2.49 -5.33 0.48
N GLU A 113 3.49 -5.41 -0.39
CA GLU A 113 4.68 -6.21 -0.13
C GLU A 113 5.54 -5.49 0.94
N ARG A 114 5.96 -6.25 1.97
CA ARG A 114 6.50 -5.66 3.21
C ARG A 114 7.90 -5.07 3.07
N THR A 115 8.72 -5.63 2.20
CA THR A 115 10.11 -5.20 1.98
C THR A 115 10.18 -4.01 1.02
N SER A 116 9.60 -4.16 -0.16
CA SER A 116 9.63 -3.16 -1.23
C SER A 116 8.57 -2.04 -1.09
N ARG A 117 7.53 -2.26 -0.28
CA ARG A 117 6.35 -1.39 -0.20
C ARG A 117 5.55 -1.33 -1.51
N TYR A 118 5.74 -2.31 -2.38
CA TYR A 118 4.98 -2.42 -3.63
C TYR A 118 3.52 -2.71 -3.35
N CYS A 119 2.65 -1.97 -4.02
CA CYS A 119 1.21 -2.01 -3.78
C CYS A 119 0.48 -2.57 -4.99
N LEU A 120 -0.41 -3.54 -4.74
CA LEU A 120 -1.37 -4.03 -5.73
C LEU A 120 -2.78 -3.66 -5.26
N ILE A 121 -3.66 -3.32 -6.20
CA ILE A 121 -5.04 -2.91 -5.92
C ILE A 121 -5.98 -3.59 -6.92
N ALA A 122 -7.07 -4.16 -6.43
CA ALA A 122 -8.18 -4.62 -7.26
C ALA A 122 -9.51 -4.09 -6.75
N HIS A 123 -10.42 -3.75 -7.66
CA HIS A 123 -11.81 -3.41 -7.33
C HIS A 123 -12.65 -4.68 -7.23
N VAL A 124 -13.46 -4.75 -6.16
CA VAL A 124 -14.46 -5.80 -5.99
C VAL A 124 -15.85 -5.16 -5.88
N PRO A 125 -16.81 -5.64 -6.69
CA PRO A 125 -18.17 -5.07 -6.73
C PRO A 125 -18.98 -5.34 -5.45
N ALA A 126 -18.55 -6.35 -4.68
CA ALA A 126 -19.13 -6.67 -3.38
C ALA A 126 -18.02 -7.14 -2.43
N LYS A 127 -18.10 -6.71 -1.16
CA LYS A 127 -17.16 -7.10 -0.11
C LYS A 127 -17.52 -8.49 0.45
N THR A 128 -17.57 -9.49 -0.41
CA THR A 128 -17.79 -10.90 -0.04
C THR A 128 -16.46 -11.64 0.07
N ALA A 129 -16.44 -12.73 0.86
CA ALA A 129 -15.24 -13.55 1.01
C ALA A 129 -14.79 -14.15 -0.34
N GLN A 130 -15.74 -14.53 -1.20
CA GLN A 130 -15.46 -15.04 -2.53
C GLN A 130 -14.78 -13.99 -3.43
N ALA A 131 -15.39 -12.81 -3.56
CA ALA A 131 -14.85 -11.75 -4.44
C ALA A 131 -13.47 -11.26 -3.97
N VAL A 132 -13.27 -11.16 -2.64
CA VAL A 132 -11.97 -10.77 -2.07
C VAL A 132 -10.92 -11.86 -2.28
N SER A 133 -11.29 -13.13 -2.09
CA SER A 133 -10.39 -14.26 -2.34
C SER A 133 -9.97 -14.32 -3.82
N ASP A 134 -10.91 -14.20 -4.74
CA ASP A 134 -10.64 -14.18 -6.19
C ASP A 134 -9.69 -13.02 -6.57
N ALA A 135 -9.94 -11.84 -6.03
CA ALA A 135 -9.10 -10.67 -6.27
C ALA A 135 -7.67 -10.85 -5.73
N VAL A 136 -7.51 -11.37 -4.50
CA VAL A 136 -6.19 -11.64 -3.90
C VAL A 136 -5.42 -12.65 -4.75
N ILE A 137 -6.06 -13.77 -5.11
CA ILE A 137 -5.44 -14.81 -5.94
C ILE A 137 -5.04 -14.22 -7.30
N SER A 138 -5.93 -13.51 -7.98
CA SER A 138 -5.64 -12.90 -9.29
C SER A 138 -4.45 -11.94 -9.23
N LEU A 139 -4.37 -11.10 -8.18
CA LEU A 139 -3.27 -10.13 -8.01
C LEU A 139 -1.93 -10.80 -7.72
N LEU A 140 -1.90 -11.92 -6.99
CA LEU A 140 -0.67 -12.57 -6.56
C LEU A 140 -0.22 -13.72 -7.46
N THR A 141 -1.10 -14.30 -8.29
CA THR A 141 -0.75 -15.38 -9.22
C THR A 141 0.46 -15.07 -10.10
N PRO A 142 0.66 -13.85 -10.65
CA PRO A 142 1.86 -13.53 -11.42
C PRO A 142 3.17 -13.63 -10.62
N PHE A 143 3.08 -13.68 -9.30
CA PHE A 143 4.20 -13.68 -8.36
C PHE A 143 4.19 -14.91 -7.44
N ALA A 144 3.38 -15.94 -7.73
CA ALA A 144 3.12 -17.07 -6.83
C ALA A 144 4.40 -17.71 -6.29
N ASP A 145 5.41 -17.90 -7.14
CA ASP A 145 6.71 -18.48 -6.78
C ASP A 145 7.50 -17.65 -5.75
N CYS A 146 7.08 -16.41 -5.54
CA CYS A 146 7.71 -15.47 -4.61
C CYS A 146 6.82 -15.12 -3.41
N VAL A 147 5.58 -15.63 -3.34
CA VAL A 147 4.68 -15.36 -2.22
C VAL A 147 4.95 -16.34 -1.10
N HIS A 148 5.35 -15.83 0.07
CA HIS A 148 5.64 -16.66 1.24
C HIS A 148 4.55 -16.54 2.30
N THR A 149 4.14 -15.32 2.63
CA THR A 149 3.10 -15.11 3.64
C THR A 149 2.15 -14.00 3.23
N LEU A 150 0.90 -14.12 3.68
CA LEU A 150 -0.09 -13.05 3.63
C LEU A 150 -0.64 -12.79 5.04
N THR A 151 -0.61 -11.54 5.49
CA THR A 151 -1.15 -11.13 6.79
C THR A 151 -2.30 -10.16 6.59
N THR A 152 -3.47 -10.43 7.20
CA THR A 152 -4.66 -9.57 7.12
C THR A 152 -5.21 -9.23 8.51
N ASP A 153 -6.27 -8.40 8.56
CA ASP A 153 -7.10 -8.29 9.77
C ASP A 153 -8.12 -9.42 9.85
N ASN A 154 -8.91 -9.41 10.94
CA ASN A 154 -9.98 -10.38 11.17
C ASN A 154 -11.28 -10.00 10.44
N GLY A 155 -11.20 -9.37 9.27
CA GLY A 155 -12.37 -9.07 8.44
C GLY A 155 -12.98 -10.34 7.86
N LYS A 156 -14.32 -10.49 7.95
CA LYS A 156 -15.04 -11.66 7.39
C LYS A 156 -14.82 -11.83 5.87
N GLU A 157 -14.42 -10.80 5.19
CA GLU A 157 -14.02 -10.84 3.78
C GLU A 157 -12.80 -11.73 3.51
N PHE A 158 -12.01 -12.07 4.53
CA PHE A 158 -10.89 -12.99 4.45
C PHE A 158 -11.24 -14.42 4.93
N ALA A 159 -12.53 -14.74 5.07
CA ALA A 159 -12.96 -16.08 5.52
C ALA A 159 -12.54 -17.22 4.59
N GLN A 160 -12.20 -16.95 3.33
CA GLN A 160 -11.65 -17.95 2.40
C GLN A 160 -10.12 -17.97 2.37
N HIS A 161 -9.47 -17.62 3.48
CA HIS A 161 -8.01 -17.57 3.60
C HIS A 161 -7.34 -18.92 3.29
N GLU A 162 -7.95 -20.06 3.66
CA GLU A 162 -7.42 -21.41 3.34
C GLU A 162 -7.36 -21.64 1.83
N ARG A 163 -8.36 -21.16 1.08
CA ARG A 163 -8.36 -21.23 -0.38
C ARG A 163 -7.22 -20.38 -0.96
N ILE A 164 -7.03 -19.15 -0.45
CA ILE A 164 -5.93 -18.27 -0.87
C ILE A 164 -4.58 -18.95 -0.59
N ALA A 165 -4.38 -19.42 0.64
CA ALA A 165 -3.15 -20.09 1.08
C ALA A 165 -2.81 -21.31 0.20
N ARG A 166 -3.80 -22.17 -0.06
CA ARG A 166 -3.62 -23.36 -0.90
C ARG A 166 -3.29 -23.02 -2.35
N THR A 167 -3.98 -22.02 -2.92
CA THR A 167 -3.79 -21.67 -4.34
C THR A 167 -2.44 -21.00 -4.59
N LEU A 168 -1.96 -20.21 -3.63
CA LEU A 168 -0.68 -19.49 -3.75
C LEU A 168 0.51 -20.25 -3.14
N GLY A 169 0.27 -21.38 -2.45
CA GLY A 169 1.32 -22.08 -1.72
C GLY A 169 1.94 -21.25 -0.59
N ALA A 170 1.17 -20.36 0.04
CA ALA A 170 1.65 -19.37 1.00
C ALA A 170 0.95 -19.52 2.35
N ASP A 171 1.65 -19.18 3.45
CA ASP A 171 1.05 -19.16 4.78
C ASP A 171 0.17 -17.91 4.96
N PHE A 172 -0.95 -18.08 5.69
CA PHE A 172 -1.89 -16.99 5.93
C PHE A 172 -2.02 -16.71 7.43
N PHE A 173 -1.82 -15.46 7.84
CA PHE A 173 -1.86 -15.04 9.23
C PHE A 173 -2.85 -13.91 9.46
N PHE A 174 -3.44 -13.89 10.67
CA PHE A 174 -4.36 -12.85 11.09
C PHE A 174 -3.76 -12.01 12.22
N ALA A 175 -3.77 -10.70 12.04
CA ALA A 175 -3.39 -9.75 13.08
C ALA A 175 -4.37 -9.79 14.27
N HIS A 176 -3.93 -9.38 15.45
CA HIS A 176 -4.83 -9.27 16.59
C HIS A 176 -5.94 -8.24 16.35
N PRO A 177 -7.14 -8.48 16.88
CA PRO A 177 -8.19 -7.48 16.85
C PRO A 177 -7.71 -6.15 17.46
N TYR A 178 -8.03 -5.04 16.79
CA TYR A 178 -7.65 -3.67 17.18
C TYR A 178 -6.14 -3.36 17.18
N ALA A 179 -5.26 -4.29 16.83
CA ALA A 179 -3.82 -4.10 16.75
C ALA A 179 -3.38 -3.56 15.37
N SER A 180 -3.89 -2.39 14.97
CA SER A 180 -3.55 -1.79 13.66
C SER A 180 -2.05 -1.51 13.49
N TRP A 181 -1.30 -1.37 14.59
CA TRP A 181 0.17 -1.19 14.57
C TRP A 181 0.93 -2.41 14.06
N GLU A 182 0.38 -3.63 14.19
CA GLU A 182 0.97 -4.86 13.64
C GLU A 182 1.01 -4.85 12.10
N ARG A 183 0.15 -4.01 11.48
CA ARG A 183 0.05 -3.79 10.05
C ARG A 183 0.25 -2.30 9.69
N GLY A 184 1.22 -1.66 10.32
CA GLY A 184 1.49 -0.22 10.14
C GLY A 184 1.81 0.18 8.70
N ALA A 185 2.28 -0.75 7.87
CA ALA A 185 2.49 -0.53 6.44
C ALA A 185 1.15 -0.33 5.71
N ASN A 186 0.13 -1.14 6.03
CA ASN A 186 -1.21 -1.03 5.46
C ASN A 186 -1.92 0.26 5.87
N GLU A 187 -1.84 0.66 7.15
CA GLU A 187 -2.47 1.92 7.58
C GLU A 187 -1.91 3.13 6.80
N ASN A 188 -0.59 3.16 6.62
CA ASN A 188 0.05 4.19 5.80
C ASN A 188 -0.37 4.10 4.33
N MET A 189 -0.37 2.89 3.75
CA MET A 189 -0.75 2.67 2.34
C MET A 189 -2.21 3.06 2.09
N ASN A 190 -3.13 2.65 2.96
CA ASN A 190 -4.54 3.03 2.86
C ASN A 190 -4.72 4.56 2.92
N GLY A 191 -3.92 5.25 3.74
CA GLY A 191 -3.89 6.71 3.75
C GLY A 191 -3.42 7.32 2.42
N LEU A 192 -2.50 6.67 1.70
CA LEU A 192 -2.04 7.09 0.38
C LEU A 192 -3.09 6.78 -0.71
N ILE A 193 -3.69 5.60 -0.67
CA ILE A 193 -4.78 5.18 -1.59
C ILE A 193 -5.95 6.16 -1.49
N ARG A 194 -6.25 6.66 -0.28
CA ARG A 194 -7.31 7.65 -0.05
C ARG A 194 -7.07 9.02 -0.68
N GLN A 195 -5.87 9.30 -1.19
CA GLN A 195 -5.63 10.48 -2.03
C GLN A 195 -6.30 10.35 -3.40
N PHE A 196 -6.38 9.12 -3.94
CA PHE A 196 -7.01 8.82 -5.22
C PHE A 196 -8.49 8.47 -5.05
N PHE A 197 -8.81 7.74 -3.97
CA PHE A 197 -10.16 7.25 -3.65
C PHE A 197 -10.61 7.74 -2.27
N PRO A 198 -11.11 8.98 -2.15
CA PRO A 198 -11.55 9.55 -0.87
C PRO A 198 -12.64 8.74 -0.17
N LYS A 199 -12.78 8.85 1.17
CA LYS A 199 -13.72 8.06 1.97
C LYS A 199 -15.19 8.12 1.54
N LYS A 200 -15.62 9.20 0.90
CA LYS A 200 -16.99 9.40 0.42
C LYS A 200 -17.15 9.11 -1.08
N CYS A 201 -16.09 8.63 -1.73
CA CYS A 201 -16.14 8.26 -3.13
C CYS A 201 -16.98 6.99 -3.31
N ARG A 202 -17.89 7.01 -4.28
CA ARG A 202 -18.59 5.81 -4.75
C ARG A 202 -17.64 5.04 -5.66
N PHE A 203 -17.60 3.72 -5.49
CA PHE A 203 -16.69 2.88 -6.28
C PHE A 203 -17.34 2.29 -7.52
N ASP A 204 -18.63 2.50 -7.73
CA ASP A 204 -19.36 2.12 -8.94
C ASP A 204 -18.88 2.83 -10.22
N SER A 205 -18.29 4.02 -10.07
CA SER A 205 -17.73 4.81 -11.18
C SER A 205 -16.22 4.62 -11.36
N ILE A 206 -15.56 3.83 -10.50
CA ILE A 206 -14.11 3.60 -10.61
C ILE A 206 -13.83 2.63 -11.76
N THR A 207 -13.01 3.05 -12.68
CA THR A 207 -12.57 2.22 -13.82
C THR A 207 -11.27 1.49 -13.49
N GLN A 208 -10.97 0.45 -14.26
CA GLN A 208 -9.67 -0.24 -14.17
C GLN A 208 -8.50 0.70 -14.49
N LYS A 209 -8.71 1.72 -15.33
CA LYS A 209 -7.71 2.75 -15.63
C LYS A 209 -7.39 3.62 -14.42
N ASP A 210 -8.40 3.97 -13.62
CA ASP A 210 -8.21 4.76 -12.38
C ASP A 210 -7.38 3.97 -11.36
N ILE A 211 -7.63 2.66 -11.25
CA ILE A 211 -6.88 1.76 -10.36
C ILE A 211 -5.44 1.62 -10.83
N ALA A 212 -5.23 1.37 -12.13
CA ALA A 212 -3.89 1.26 -12.71
C ALA A 212 -3.11 2.58 -12.53
N HIS A 213 -3.75 3.72 -12.74
CA HIS A 213 -3.15 5.03 -12.49
C HIS A 213 -2.74 5.23 -11.02
N ALA A 214 -3.61 4.86 -10.08
CA ALA A 214 -3.31 4.96 -8.66
C ALA A 214 -2.14 4.05 -8.26
N MET A 215 -2.12 2.80 -8.74
CA MET A 215 -1.01 1.86 -8.51
C MET A 215 0.30 2.40 -9.07
N ASP A 216 0.29 2.89 -10.31
CA ASP A 216 1.46 3.49 -10.95
C ASP A 216 2.04 4.62 -10.10
N ARG A 217 1.19 5.58 -9.73
CA ARG A 217 1.59 6.72 -8.90
C ARG A 217 2.12 6.31 -7.53
N LEU A 218 1.54 5.30 -6.90
CA LEU A 218 1.97 4.81 -5.59
C LEU A 218 3.29 4.06 -5.66
N ASN A 219 3.49 3.26 -6.70
CA ASN A 219 4.67 2.42 -6.89
C ASN A 219 5.89 3.17 -7.44
N HIS A 220 5.69 4.27 -8.16
CA HIS A 220 6.78 5.13 -8.65
C HIS A 220 7.06 6.34 -7.76
N ARG A 221 6.48 6.41 -6.56
CA ARG A 221 6.76 7.46 -5.58
C ARG A 221 7.88 7.01 -4.64
N PRO A 222 9.01 7.75 -4.55
CA PRO A 222 10.12 7.41 -3.65
C PRO A 222 9.68 7.26 -2.19
N ARG A 223 10.31 6.34 -1.48
CA ARG A 223 10.04 6.11 -0.06
C ARG A 223 11.30 6.35 0.77
N LYS A 224 11.20 7.15 1.82
CA LYS A 224 12.33 7.41 2.74
C LYS A 224 12.87 6.11 3.33
N CYS A 225 11.97 5.17 3.70
CA CYS A 225 12.34 3.87 4.25
C CYS A 225 13.05 2.94 3.24
N LEU A 226 13.05 3.28 1.95
CA LEU A 226 13.78 2.59 0.88
C LEU A 226 15.00 3.39 0.40
N GLY A 227 15.51 4.32 1.21
CA GLY A 227 16.60 5.21 0.79
C GLY A 227 16.23 6.10 -0.40
N PHE A 228 14.96 6.49 -0.50
CA PHE A 228 14.36 7.27 -1.59
C PHE A 228 14.31 6.55 -2.95
N LYS A 229 14.53 5.24 -2.98
CA LYS A 229 14.12 4.41 -4.13
C LYS A 229 12.60 4.30 -4.17
N THR A 230 12.07 3.97 -5.34
CA THR A 230 10.64 3.70 -5.50
C THR A 230 10.30 2.25 -5.13
N PRO A 231 9.08 1.96 -4.69
CA PRO A 231 8.60 0.59 -4.51
C PRO A 231 8.80 -0.28 -5.76
N HIS A 232 8.55 0.28 -6.95
CA HIS A 232 8.73 -0.41 -8.23
C HIS A 232 10.17 -0.83 -8.46
N GLU A 233 11.14 0.08 -8.29
CA GLU A 233 12.56 -0.24 -8.44
C GLU A 233 13.00 -1.37 -7.51
N VAL A 234 12.62 -1.28 -6.22
CA VAL A 234 13.01 -2.30 -5.23
C VAL A 234 12.33 -3.64 -5.53
N PHE A 235 11.04 -3.64 -5.87
CA PHE A 235 10.27 -4.85 -6.18
C PHE A 235 10.84 -5.57 -7.40
N MET A 236 11.07 -4.85 -8.51
CA MET A 236 11.59 -5.43 -9.73
C MET A 236 13.02 -5.96 -9.56
N THR A 237 13.87 -5.27 -8.80
CA THR A 237 15.21 -5.76 -8.48
C THR A 237 15.15 -7.09 -7.73
N GLN A 238 14.30 -7.22 -6.72
CA GLN A 238 14.15 -8.46 -5.95
C GLN A 238 13.58 -9.60 -6.80
N LEU A 239 12.60 -9.30 -7.64
CA LEU A 239 12.00 -10.29 -8.56
C LEU A 239 13.04 -10.84 -9.54
N HIS A 240 13.85 -9.99 -10.17
CA HIS A 240 14.93 -10.40 -11.07
C HIS A 240 16.00 -11.24 -10.37
N LEU A 241 16.40 -10.87 -9.15
CA LEU A 241 17.36 -11.66 -8.37
C LEU A 241 16.84 -13.07 -8.08
N ARG A 242 15.56 -13.23 -7.81
CA ARG A 242 14.92 -14.54 -7.60
C ARG A 242 14.93 -15.38 -8.88
N HIS A 243 14.48 -14.83 -10.00
CA HIS A 243 14.46 -15.56 -11.27
C HIS A 243 15.86 -16.05 -11.66
N ASN A 244 16.89 -15.19 -11.49
CA ASN A 244 18.27 -15.57 -11.79
C ASN A 244 18.82 -16.64 -10.83
N SER A 245 18.42 -16.62 -9.55
CA SER A 245 18.85 -17.65 -8.58
C SER A 245 18.23 -19.01 -8.86
N VAL A 246 17.01 -19.08 -9.36
CA VAL A 246 16.35 -20.32 -9.78
C VAL A 246 17.00 -20.89 -11.05
N ALA A 247 17.32 -20.03 -12.03
CA ALA A 247 17.98 -20.44 -13.28
C ALA A 247 19.42 -20.99 -13.10
N LEU A 248 20.09 -20.66 -11.97
CA LEU A 248 21.43 -21.18 -11.65
C LEU A 248 21.39 -22.51 -10.87
N GLN A 249 20.22 -23.00 -10.46
CA GLN A 249 20.02 -24.26 -9.72
C GLN A 249 19.45 -25.38 -10.58
N THR A 250 19.13 -25.10 -11.84
CA THR A 250 18.70 -26.05 -12.88
C THR A 250 19.84 -26.34 -13.84
#